data_3863cb7fabb4797e5bca7cfa3496b470
#
_entry.id   3863cb7fabb4797e5bca7cfa3496b470
#
_cell.length_a   1.000
_cell.length_b   1.000
_cell.length_c   1.000
_cell.angle_alpha   90.00
_cell.angle_beta   90.00
_cell.angle_gamma   90.00
#
_symmetry.space_group_name_H-M   'P 1'
#
loop_
_entity.id
_entity.type
_entity.pdbx_description
1 polymer ?
#
loop_
_entity_poly.entity_id
_entity_poly.type
_entity_poly.pdbx_seq_one_letter_code
_entity_poly.pdbx_strand_id
1 'polypeptide(L)'
;MANGTLKVGTITTSSGSGNITIGSGVTLNSNTPAFFAELSADQTGIADNTATTIIFDSERYDTDSAYNTTDGKFTVPSGQGGKYFFYSTIYCSSGGNNFNSTFMFFDKNNGTKLNEVYWDISSGSTTAFSNQASGVFDLSAGDIIKLQAYADISSGGTWNVNQNSLSASRCYFLGYKIGA
;
A
#
# COMPACT_ATOMS: atom_id res chain seq x y z
N MET A 1 14.97 18.52 -38.38
CA MET A 1 13.54 18.87 -38.16
C MET A 1 13.40 19.42 -36.76
N ALA A 2 12.76 20.56 -36.59
CA ALA A 2 12.55 21.13 -35.25
C ALA A 2 11.49 20.31 -34.51
N ASN A 3 11.82 19.83 -33.30
CA ASN A 3 10.87 19.18 -32.42
C ASN A 3 9.95 20.28 -31.84
N GLY A 4 8.75 20.40 -32.35
CA GLY A 4 7.75 21.33 -31.82
C GLY A 4 7.08 20.72 -30.56
N THR A 5 6.83 21.58 -29.56
CA THR A 5 6.01 21.24 -28.42
C THR A 5 4.64 21.85 -28.55
N LEU A 6 3.57 21.06 -28.54
CA LEU A 6 2.19 21.53 -28.47
C LEU A 6 1.74 21.52 -27.00
N LYS A 7 1.41 22.69 -26.45
CA LYS A 7 0.82 22.80 -25.11
C LYS A 7 -0.68 23.02 -25.24
N VAL A 8 -1.49 22.08 -24.78
CA VAL A 8 -2.96 22.16 -24.82
C VAL A 8 -3.52 21.79 -23.45
N GLY A 9 -4.64 22.40 -23.05
CA GLY A 9 -5.32 22.08 -21.79
C GLY A 9 -6.11 20.78 -21.89
N THR A 10 -6.68 20.48 -23.05
CA THR A 10 -7.47 19.27 -23.28
C THR A 10 -7.36 18.85 -24.72
N ILE A 11 -7.24 17.55 -24.99
CA ILE A 11 -7.36 16.94 -26.29
C ILE A 11 -8.64 16.09 -26.29
N THR A 12 -9.56 16.38 -27.21
CA THR A 12 -10.82 15.66 -27.36
C THR A 12 -11.15 15.42 -28.81
N THR A 13 -12.05 14.49 -29.10
CA THR A 13 -12.58 14.31 -30.45
C THR A 13 -13.66 15.37 -30.77
N SER A 14 -13.81 15.77 -32.02
CA SER A 14 -14.77 16.79 -32.43
C SER A 14 -16.23 16.41 -32.19
N SER A 15 -16.54 15.13 -32.08
CA SER A 15 -17.87 14.56 -31.80
C SER A 15 -18.12 14.24 -30.33
N GLY A 16 -17.15 14.46 -29.43
CA GLY A 16 -17.24 14.06 -28.02
C GLY A 16 -17.16 12.55 -27.77
N SER A 17 -17.05 11.75 -28.83
CA SER A 17 -16.85 10.30 -28.78
C SER A 17 -15.75 9.88 -29.75
N GLY A 18 -15.04 8.82 -29.43
CA GLY A 18 -13.94 8.30 -30.24
C GLY A 18 -12.64 8.16 -29.46
N ASN A 19 -11.65 7.56 -30.11
CA ASN A 19 -10.34 7.29 -29.54
C ASN A 19 -9.29 8.29 -30.03
N ILE A 20 -8.38 8.68 -29.13
CA ILE A 20 -7.13 9.33 -29.53
C ILE A 20 -6.14 8.22 -29.87
N THR A 21 -5.77 8.11 -31.15
CA THR A 21 -4.80 7.11 -31.59
C THR A 21 -3.39 7.65 -31.44
N ILE A 22 -2.56 6.96 -30.68
CA ILE A 22 -1.14 7.25 -30.55
C ILE A 22 -0.39 6.51 -31.64
N GLY A 23 0.33 7.26 -32.49
CA GLY A 23 1.08 6.69 -33.61
C GLY A 23 2.23 5.77 -33.14
N SER A 24 2.66 4.87 -34.04
CA SER A 24 3.82 4.01 -33.78
C SER A 24 5.07 4.83 -33.48
N GLY A 25 5.82 4.41 -32.46
CA GLY A 25 7.04 5.10 -32.00
C GLY A 25 6.79 6.33 -31.11
N VAL A 26 5.53 6.61 -30.74
CA VAL A 26 5.17 7.66 -29.79
C VAL A 26 4.87 7.06 -28.42
N THR A 27 5.44 7.64 -27.37
CA THR A 27 5.17 7.23 -25.98
C THR A 27 4.20 8.23 -25.35
N LEU A 28 3.11 7.71 -24.76
CA LEU A 28 2.24 8.49 -23.88
C LEU A 28 2.74 8.33 -22.44
N ASN A 29 3.29 9.39 -21.88
CA ASN A 29 3.62 9.42 -20.45
C ASN A 29 2.39 9.96 -19.70
N SER A 30 1.67 9.07 -19.02
CA SER A 30 0.60 9.48 -18.12
C SER A 30 1.19 9.67 -16.72
N ASN A 31 0.90 10.81 -16.08
CA ASN A 31 1.20 11.00 -14.66
C ASN A 31 0.19 10.20 -13.85
N THR A 32 0.55 8.96 -13.52
CA THR A 32 -0.29 8.04 -12.75
C THR A 32 0.37 7.80 -11.41
N PRO A 33 -0.27 8.21 -10.29
CA PRO A 33 0.30 7.98 -8.96
C PRO A 33 0.60 6.51 -8.72
N ALA A 34 1.84 6.24 -8.32
CA ALA A 34 2.31 4.91 -7.97
C ALA A 34 3.44 4.99 -6.95
N PHE A 35 3.43 4.11 -5.96
CA PHE A 35 4.50 4.01 -4.97
C PHE A 35 4.83 2.56 -4.63
N PHE A 36 6.03 2.35 -4.15
CA PHE A 36 6.49 1.12 -3.52
C PHE A 36 7.36 1.48 -2.32
N ALA A 37 6.92 1.09 -1.14
CA ALA A 37 7.64 1.30 0.11
C ALA A 37 7.87 -0.04 0.83
N GLU A 38 8.99 -0.15 1.53
CA GLU A 38 9.42 -1.34 2.26
C GLU A 38 9.97 -0.96 3.64
N LEU A 39 10.11 -1.95 4.52
CA LEU A 39 10.81 -1.74 5.78
C LEU A 39 12.32 -1.72 5.54
N SER A 40 13.02 -0.71 6.08
CA SER A 40 14.48 -0.71 6.15
C SER A 40 15.01 -1.56 7.29
N ALA A 41 14.21 -1.73 8.35
CA ALA A 41 14.50 -2.51 9.56
C ALA A 41 13.21 -3.12 10.13
N ASP A 42 13.36 -3.99 11.12
CA ASP A 42 12.20 -4.58 11.81
C ASP A 42 11.40 -3.51 12.57
N GLN A 43 10.08 -3.52 12.45
CA GLN A 43 9.19 -2.78 13.35
C GLN A 43 8.89 -3.67 14.55
N THR A 44 9.48 -3.35 15.70
CA THR A 44 9.47 -4.19 16.89
C THR A 44 8.60 -3.61 18.00
N GLY A 45 8.24 -4.48 18.98
CA GLY A 45 7.53 -4.03 20.18
C GLY A 45 6.09 -3.62 19.93
N ILE A 46 5.45 -4.14 18.90
CA ILE A 46 4.04 -3.85 18.62
C ILE A 46 3.18 -4.51 19.70
N ALA A 47 2.31 -3.71 20.32
CA ALA A 47 1.50 -4.16 21.44
C ALA A 47 0.50 -5.24 21.00
N ASP A 48 0.34 -6.25 21.87
CA ASP A 48 -0.70 -7.25 21.78
C ASP A 48 -2.09 -6.60 21.77
N ASN A 49 -3.05 -7.23 21.08
CA ASN A 49 -4.44 -6.80 21.03
C ASN A 49 -4.65 -5.32 20.58
N THR A 50 -3.71 -4.78 19.80
CA THR A 50 -3.75 -3.37 19.35
C THR A 50 -3.51 -3.27 17.85
N ALA A 51 -4.47 -2.69 17.13
CA ALA A 51 -4.28 -2.37 15.72
C ALA A 51 -3.25 -1.25 15.57
N THR A 52 -2.16 -1.52 14.87
CA THR A 52 -1.02 -0.62 14.74
C THR A 52 -0.70 -0.37 13.27
N THR A 53 -0.37 0.88 12.93
CA THR A 53 0.09 1.22 11.58
C THR A 53 1.46 0.61 11.33
N ILE A 54 1.60 -0.10 10.22
CA ILE A 54 2.90 -0.58 9.75
C ILE A 54 3.52 0.53 8.90
N ILE A 55 4.69 1.00 9.34
CA ILE A 55 5.40 2.14 8.74
C ILE A 55 6.49 1.60 7.83
N PHE A 56 6.25 1.58 6.53
CA PHE A 56 7.27 1.22 5.54
C PHE A 56 8.13 2.46 5.29
N ASP A 57 9.29 2.51 5.90
CA ASP A 57 10.14 3.68 6.07
C ASP A 57 11.16 3.90 4.95
N SER A 58 11.17 3.05 3.93
CA SER A 58 12.06 3.13 2.78
C SER A 58 11.31 3.01 1.47
N GLU A 59 11.42 4.01 0.61
CA GLU A 59 10.80 4.01 -0.72
C GLU A 59 11.75 3.48 -1.78
N ARG A 60 11.25 2.61 -2.66
CA ARG A 60 11.91 2.29 -3.94
C ARG A 60 11.54 3.31 -5.01
N TYR A 61 10.30 3.73 -5.03
CA TYR A 61 9.81 4.83 -5.85
C TYR A 61 8.49 5.39 -5.30
N ASP A 62 8.26 6.65 -5.58
CA ASP A 62 6.99 7.36 -5.42
C ASP A 62 6.90 8.44 -6.50
N THR A 63 5.97 8.29 -7.46
CA THR A 63 5.92 9.14 -8.66
C THR A 63 5.36 10.53 -8.38
N ASP A 64 4.59 10.70 -7.32
CA ASP A 64 3.86 11.93 -7.00
C ASP A 64 4.16 12.46 -5.60
N SER A 65 5.14 11.89 -4.89
CA SER A 65 5.43 12.18 -3.46
C SER A 65 4.16 12.04 -2.60
N ALA A 66 3.40 10.97 -2.88
CA ALA A 66 2.09 10.73 -2.29
C ALA A 66 2.15 9.82 -1.06
N TYR A 67 3.23 9.07 -0.89
CA TYR A 67 3.48 8.24 0.28
C TYR A 67 4.42 8.95 1.27
N ASN A 68 4.15 8.82 2.56
CA ASN A 68 4.96 9.40 3.62
C ASN A 68 5.60 8.29 4.46
N THR A 69 6.91 8.14 4.33
CA THR A 69 7.72 7.14 5.06
C THR A 69 7.78 7.35 6.58
N THR A 70 7.41 8.54 7.07
CA THR A 70 7.44 8.83 8.51
C THR A 70 6.22 8.28 9.25
N ASP A 71 5.06 8.24 8.60
CA ASP A 71 3.79 7.82 9.22
C ASP A 71 3.05 6.71 8.46
N GLY A 72 3.66 6.19 7.37
CA GLY A 72 3.16 5.04 6.62
C GLY A 72 1.89 5.30 5.82
N LYS A 73 1.63 6.56 5.41
CA LYS A 73 0.40 6.97 4.75
C LYS A 73 0.60 7.29 3.28
N PHE A 74 -0.25 6.75 2.44
CA PHE A 74 -0.45 7.23 1.08
C PHE A 74 -1.61 8.24 1.07
N THR A 75 -1.41 9.40 0.45
CA THR A 75 -2.47 10.41 0.26
C THR A 75 -2.74 10.58 -1.23
N VAL A 76 -4.00 10.41 -1.64
CA VAL A 76 -4.39 10.58 -3.04
C VAL A 76 -4.09 12.01 -3.50
N PRO A 77 -3.23 12.22 -4.52
CA PRO A 77 -2.87 13.56 -4.96
C PRO A 77 -4.05 14.35 -5.52
N SER A 78 -3.93 15.67 -5.47
CA SER A 78 -4.95 16.58 -6.01
C SER A 78 -5.23 16.32 -7.50
N GLY A 79 -6.50 16.21 -7.86
CA GLY A 79 -6.94 15.89 -9.22
C GLY A 79 -6.75 14.42 -9.63
N GLN A 80 -6.27 13.57 -8.74
CA GLN A 80 -5.97 12.16 -9.02
C GLN A 80 -6.98 11.19 -8.39
N GLY A 81 -8.19 11.62 -8.02
CA GLY A 81 -9.26 10.70 -7.61
C GLY A 81 -9.50 9.60 -8.66
N GLY A 82 -10.03 8.46 -8.25
CA GLY A 82 -10.33 7.32 -9.10
C GLY A 82 -10.04 5.98 -8.44
N LYS A 83 -9.88 4.94 -9.25
CA LYS A 83 -9.66 3.57 -8.78
C LYS A 83 -8.18 3.31 -8.56
N TYR A 84 -7.84 2.82 -7.37
CA TYR A 84 -6.48 2.46 -6.96
C TYR A 84 -6.41 1.00 -6.58
N PHE A 85 -5.35 0.34 -7.01
CA PHE A 85 -4.96 -0.97 -6.50
C PHE A 85 -3.92 -0.78 -5.40
N PHE A 86 -4.10 -1.51 -4.28
CA PHE A 86 -3.10 -1.64 -3.23
C PHE A 86 -2.80 -3.10 -2.95
N TYR A 87 -1.55 -3.36 -2.60
CA TYR A 87 -1.08 -4.65 -2.11
C TYR A 87 -0.06 -4.43 -1.00
N SER A 88 -0.15 -5.27 0.03
CA SER A 88 0.87 -5.31 1.07
C SER A 88 1.12 -6.73 1.54
N THR A 89 2.35 -7.00 1.92
CA THR A 89 2.76 -8.22 2.61
C THR A 89 3.61 -7.87 3.82
N ILE A 90 3.41 -8.60 4.91
CA ILE A 90 4.18 -8.50 6.14
C ILE A 90 4.57 -9.89 6.63
N TYR A 91 5.72 -10.00 7.27
CA TYR A 91 6.14 -11.19 8.00
C TYR A 91 6.19 -10.86 9.48
N CYS A 92 5.41 -11.59 10.28
CA CYS A 92 5.23 -11.34 11.70
C CYS A 92 5.92 -12.41 12.55
N SER A 93 6.44 -12.02 13.71
CA SER A 93 6.93 -12.94 14.73
C SER A 93 6.59 -12.45 16.13
N SER A 94 6.41 -13.38 17.06
CA SER A 94 6.02 -13.13 18.45
C SER A 94 7.15 -13.43 19.47
N GLY A 95 8.37 -13.66 18.99
CA GLY A 95 9.50 -13.97 19.87
C GLY A 95 9.39 -15.28 20.63
N GLY A 96 8.58 -16.22 20.14
CA GLY A 96 8.42 -17.56 20.73
C GLY A 96 7.03 -17.84 21.34
N ASN A 97 6.18 -16.82 21.50
CA ASN A 97 4.79 -17.00 21.91
C ASN A 97 3.92 -17.41 20.71
N ASN A 98 2.81 -18.06 20.96
CA ASN A 98 1.88 -18.42 19.88
C ASN A 98 0.96 -17.26 19.55
N PHE A 99 0.68 -17.08 18.27
CA PHE A 99 -0.41 -16.24 17.83
C PHE A 99 -1.75 -16.99 17.95
N ASN A 100 -2.75 -16.36 18.56
CA ASN A 100 -4.12 -16.84 18.59
C ASN A 100 -4.88 -16.40 17.34
N SER A 101 -4.77 -15.12 17.02
CA SER A 101 -5.35 -14.57 15.81
C SER A 101 -4.55 -13.37 15.29
N THR A 102 -4.70 -13.10 14.03
CA THR A 102 -4.14 -11.89 13.40
C THR A 102 -5.08 -11.34 12.36
N PHE A 103 -5.02 -10.05 12.13
CA PHE A 103 -5.62 -9.47 10.94
C PHE A 103 -4.79 -8.28 10.44
N MET A 104 -4.94 -8.00 9.16
CA MET A 104 -4.44 -6.79 8.53
C MET A 104 -5.51 -6.21 7.61
N PHE A 105 -5.49 -4.89 7.45
CA PHE A 105 -6.46 -4.18 6.63
C PHE A 105 -5.89 -2.85 6.15
N PHE A 106 -6.41 -2.36 5.04
CA PHE A 106 -6.19 -0.98 4.65
C PHE A 106 -7.17 -0.08 5.42
N ASP A 107 -6.65 0.92 6.10
CA ASP A 107 -7.44 1.92 6.80
C ASP A 107 -7.53 3.19 5.97
N LYS A 108 -8.77 3.57 5.61
CA LYS A 108 -9.07 4.80 4.91
C LYS A 108 -9.45 5.89 5.93
N ASN A 109 -8.76 7.03 5.86
CA ASN A 109 -9.09 8.25 6.60
C ASN A 109 -9.15 8.07 8.13
N ASN A 110 -8.32 7.17 8.68
CA ASN A 110 -8.23 6.88 10.12
C ASN A 110 -9.54 6.35 10.75
N GLY A 111 -10.23 5.45 10.09
CA GLY A 111 -11.42 4.84 10.70
C GLY A 111 -12.25 3.94 9.82
N THR A 112 -12.04 3.94 8.51
CA THR A 112 -12.77 3.06 7.62
C THR A 112 -11.90 1.88 7.20
N LYS A 113 -12.19 0.70 7.71
CA LYS A 113 -11.52 -0.53 7.29
C LYS A 113 -11.91 -0.89 5.86
N LEU A 114 -10.92 -1.11 5.03
CA LEU A 114 -11.07 -1.63 3.67
C LEU A 114 -10.33 -2.97 3.59
N ASN A 115 -11.01 -4.00 3.12
CA ASN A 115 -10.46 -5.34 2.86
C ASN A 115 -9.62 -5.91 4.02
N GLU A 116 -10.29 -6.39 5.05
CA GLU A 116 -9.65 -7.08 6.17
C GLU A 116 -9.33 -8.54 5.80
N VAL A 117 -8.10 -8.97 6.10
CA VAL A 117 -7.68 -10.37 6.06
C VAL A 117 -7.49 -10.84 7.50
N TYR A 118 -8.29 -11.79 7.91
CA TYR A 118 -8.30 -12.37 9.27
C TYR A 118 -7.83 -13.82 9.27
N TRP A 119 -7.00 -14.17 10.23
CA TRP A 119 -6.54 -15.53 10.47
C TRP A 119 -6.77 -15.91 11.94
N ASP A 120 -7.55 -16.97 12.16
CA ASP A 120 -7.65 -17.65 13.44
C ASP A 120 -6.61 -18.79 13.47
N ILE A 121 -5.68 -18.70 14.42
CA ILE A 121 -4.53 -19.62 14.56
C ILE A 121 -4.59 -20.32 15.90
N SER A 122 -5.64 -20.12 16.68
CA SER A 122 -5.78 -20.56 18.07
C SER A 122 -5.61 -22.07 18.30
N SER A 123 -5.77 -22.89 17.26
CA SER A 123 -5.58 -24.35 17.33
C SER A 123 -4.14 -24.80 17.04
N GLY A 124 -3.22 -23.90 16.74
CA GLY A 124 -1.85 -24.20 16.31
C GLY A 124 -0.76 -23.66 17.24
N SER A 125 0.46 -24.06 16.97
CA SER A 125 1.69 -23.57 17.60
C SER A 125 2.44 -22.70 16.61
N THR A 126 1.91 -21.53 16.30
CA THR A 126 2.46 -20.63 15.29
C THR A 126 3.09 -19.41 15.94
N THR A 127 4.40 -19.26 15.81
CA THR A 127 5.18 -18.16 16.38
C THR A 127 5.64 -17.14 15.32
N ALA A 128 5.46 -17.49 14.05
CA ALA A 128 5.77 -16.61 12.93
C ALA A 128 4.97 -16.99 11.67
N PHE A 129 4.58 -16.01 10.86
CA PHE A 129 3.82 -16.22 9.61
C PHE A 129 3.93 -15.01 8.70
N SER A 130 3.57 -15.19 7.41
CA SER A 130 3.36 -14.09 6.47
C SER A 130 1.88 -13.84 6.29
N ASN A 131 1.48 -12.56 6.23
CA ASN A 131 0.14 -12.13 5.91
C ASN A 131 0.15 -11.17 4.70
N GLN A 132 -0.92 -11.18 3.90
CA GLN A 132 -1.03 -10.38 2.69
C GLN A 132 -2.44 -9.81 2.57
N ALA A 133 -2.54 -8.57 2.11
CA ALA A 133 -3.81 -7.95 1.76
C ALA A 133 -3.69 -7.25 0.40
N SER A 134 -4.75 -7.26 -0.38
CA SER A 134 -4.83 -6.52 -1.63
C SER A 134 -6.26 -6.08 -1.89
N GLY A 135 -6.44 -5.01 -2.64
CA GLY A 135 -7.77 -4.55 -3.00
C GLY A 135 -7.75 -3.43 -4.03
N VAL A 136 -8.90 -3.23 -4.67
CA VAL A 136 -9.18 -2.08 -5.53
C VAL A 136 -10.21 -1.21 -4.85
N PHE A 137 -9.90 0.07 -4.69
CA PHE A 137 -10.77 1.02 -3.98
C PHE A 137 -11.00 2.27 -4.82
N ASP A 138 -12.21 2.79 -4.75
CA ASP A 138 -12.58 4.08 -5.35
C ASP A 138 -12.25 5.19 -4.33
N LEU A 139 -11.31 6.06 -4.69
CA LEU A 139 -10.75 7.06 -3.79
C LEU A 139 -10.90 8.48 -4.37
N SER A 140 -11.21 9.42 -3.51
CA SER A 140 -11.22 10.85 -3.82
C SER A 140 -9.85 11.47 -3.55
N ALA A 141 -9.55 12.58 -4.24
CA ALA A 141 -8.37 13.37 -3.92
C ALA A 141 -8.38 13.78 -2.44
N GLY A 142 -7.23 13.58 -1.77
CA GLY A 142 -7.07 13.81 -0.34
C GLY A 142 -7.42 12.61 0.55
N ASP A 143 -7.99 11.53 0.02
CA ASP A 143 -8.17 10.30 0.80
C ASP A 143 -6.80 9.74 1.21
N ILE A 144 -6.74 9.26 2.45
CA ILE A 144 -5.53 8.66 3.04
C ILE A 144 -5.72 7.17 3.16
N ILE A 145 -4.73 6.40 2.74
CA ILE A 145 -4.66 4.94 2.92
C ILE A 145 -3.39 4.58 3.67
N LYS A 146 -3.53 3.75 4.70
CA LYS A 146 -2.41 3.13 5.43
C LYS A 146 -2.68 1.66 5.68
N LEU A 147 -1.63 0.88 5.89
CA LEU A 147 -1.76 -0.49 6.35
C LEU A 147 -1.82 -0.51 7.88
N GLN A 148 -2.83 -1.19 8.43
CA GLN A 148 -2.87 -1.56 9.85
C GLN A 148 -2.81 -3.07 10.00
N ALA A 149 -2.11 -3.52 11.04
CA ALA A 149 -2.05 -4.91 11.44
C ALA A 149 -2.29 -5.06 12.95
N TYR A 150 -2.79 -6.21 13.32
CA TYR A 150 -3.16 -6.58 14.67
C TYR A 150 -2.76 -8.03 14.92
N ALA A 151 -2.36 -8.33 16.14
CA ALA A 151 -2.21 -9.70 16.60
C ALA A 151 -2.73 -9.86 18.02
N ASP A 152 -3.31 -11.03 18.30
CA ASP A 152 -3.59 -11.56 19.62
C ASP A 152 -2.59 -12.69 19.92
N ILE A 153 -1.81 -12.54 20.98
CA ILE A 153 -0.76 -13.45 21.39
C ILE A 153 -1.18 -14.19 22.65
N SER A 154 -1.02 -15.52 22.67
CA SER A 154 -1.52 -16.42 23.72
C SER A 154 -1.09 -16.09 25.15
N SER A 155 0.02 -15.39 25.33
CA SER A 155 0.54 -14.98 26.65
C SER A 155 0.65 -13.48 26.83
N GLY A 156 0.09 -12.72 25.89
CA GLY A 156 0.26 -11.27 25.84
C GLY A 156 1.70 -10.85 25.50
N GLY A 157 1.96 -9.56 25.53
CA GLY A 157 3.29 -9.00 25.29
C GLY A 157 3.37 -8.18 24.02
N THR A 158 4.37 -8.45 23.20
CA THR A 158 4.59 -7.72 21.94
C THR A 158 4.93 -8.67 20.81
N TRP A 159 4.69 -8.19 19.59
CA TRP A 159 5.08 -8.87 18.36
C TRP A 159 5.85 -7.92 17.44
N ASN A 160 6.37 -8.45 16.37
CA ASN A 160 7.21 -7.70 15.46
C ASN A 160 6.78 -7.94 14.00
N VAL A 161 7.00 -6.95 13.15
CA VAL A 161 7.03 -7.12 11.69
C VAL A 161 8.50 -7.12 11.28
N ASN A 162 8.96 -8.26 10.74
CA ASN A 162 10.37 -8.49 10.53
C ASN A 162 10.75 -8.32 9.05
N GLN A 163 11.66 -7.39 8.81
CA GLN A 163 12.34 -7.24 7.53
C GLN A 163 13.33 -8.38 7.32
N ASN A 164 13.46 -8.85 6.08
CA ASN A 164 14.50 -9.78 5.73
C ASN A 164 15.77 -9.02 5.29
N SER A 165 16.87 -9.22 6.00
CA SER A 165 18.18 -8.66 5.64
C SER A 165 18.85 -9.34 4.41
N LEU A 166 18.23 -10.39 3.87
CA LEU A 166 18.73 -11.12 2.70
C LEU A 166 18.06 -10.55 1.44
N SER A 167 18.77 -9.81 0.66
CA SER A 167 18.55 -9.33 -0.73
C SER A 167 17.11 -9.15 -1.29
N ALA A 168 16.05 -9.58 -0.59
CA ALA A 168 14.65 -9.41 -1.00
C ALA A 168 13.80 -9.02 0.21
N SER A 169 13.09 -7.90 0.12
CA SER A 169 12.16 -7.45 1.15
C SER A 169 10.98 -8.42 1.27
N ARG A 170 10.66 -8.83 2.52
CA ARG A 170 9.43 -9.59 2.85
C ARG A 170 8.26 -8.68 3.16
N CYS A 171 8.55 -7.44 3.54
CA CYS A 171 7.57 -6.51 4.05
C CYS A 171 7.56 -5.27 3.19
N TYR A 172 6.48 -5.09 2.44
CA TYR A 172 6.32 -3.94 1.57
C TYR A 172 4.84 -3.57 1.40
N PHE A 173 4.63 -2.34 1.03
CA PHE A 173 3.35 -1.76 0.66
C PHE A 173 3.51 -1.04 -0.66
N LEU A 174 2.65 -1.34 -1.61
CA LEU A 174 2.62 -0.69 -2.90
C LEU A 174 1.20 -0.29 -3.28
N GLY A 175 1.08 0.69 -4.10
CA GLY A 175 -0.18 1.09 -4.70
C GLY A 175 0.00 1.87 -5.97
N TYR A 176 -1.00 1.83 -6.83
CA TYR A 176 -1.04 2.61 -8.06
C TYR A 176 -2.48 2.83 -8.54
N LYS A 177 -2.66 3.95 -9.24
CA LYS A 177 -3.94 4.29 -9.87
C LYS A 177 -4.15 3.43 -11.11
N ILE A 178 -5.32 2.82 -11.24
CA ILE A 178 -5.70 1.97 -12.38
C ILE A 178 -6.71 2.62 -13.33
N GLY A 179 -7.37 3.66 -12.89
CA GLY A 179 -8.38 4.33 -13.72
C GLY A 179 -9.08 5.50 -13.02
N ALA A 180 -9.97 6.13 -13.77
CA ALA A 180 -10.86 7.16 -13.27
C ALA A 180 -12.10 6.54 -12.63
#